data_a7354dd8ec1facd8307fbf3f31542d8e
#
_entry.id   a7354dd8ec1facd8307fbf3f31542d8e
#
_cell.length_a   1.000
_cell.length_b   1.000
_cell.length_c   1.000
_cell.angle_alpha   90.00
_cell.angle_beta   90.00
_cell.angle_gamma   90.00
#
_symmetry.space_group_name_H-M   'P 1'
#
loop_
_entity.id
_entity.type
_entity.pdbx_description
1 polymer ?
#
loop_
_entity_poly.entity_id
_entity_poly.type
_entity_poly.pdbx_seq_one_letter_code
_entity_poly.pdbx_strand_id
1 'polypeptide(L)'
;MNQLPGRLCGPSEGLIKMPMHRRLKVAMVSTLPPRQCGIATFAANLCAAIRRTDAPIDLEFVAIEHLNSVDDARSDVRWRISQGDRASFLDVARSLNRSNINVVCVEHEFGLYGTWDGEYHDHLAPFLAALRPPAVTTFHTVLPVPAPSMLAAIHEIAAHSAAVVVMTHGAARLLSSVYGVNPEKVRVIPHGVPVMAHDNASELRDRFGLAGRTVISTFGLVDPRKGLEFMVDTMEFVAARHPDALLLILGRTHPELRAREGERYRSSLVAAIQRKGLAGHVRLVDEYLSEQEIVDYLAVTDVYVTPYLDPDQIMSGTLAYALGAGKAVVSTAYLHATEALAEERGLLVGFRSAPELTSAVLRIIEEPGLRQRLEANAHQASRHTAWPNVARLVAALLQEVVDQRQRSAARPLVTGLWTPALLTGGRS
;
A
#
# COMPACT_ATOMS: atom_id res chain seq x y z
N MET A 1 1.77 34.81 -75.82
CA MET A 1 1.75 36.08 -75.08
C MET A 1 1.52 35.75 -73.65
N ASN A 2 2.57 35.74 -72.85
CA ASN A 2 2.77 36.51 -71.60
C ASN A 2 1.74 36.12 -70.49
N GLN A 3 2.04 35.78 -69.28
CA GLN A 3 3.22 35.97 -68.39
C GLN A 3 3.04 35.01 -67.16
N LEU A 4 4.11 34.39 -66.70
CA LEU A 4 4.32 34.08 -65.28
C LEU A 4 4.62 35.39 -64.53
N PRO A 5 4.39 35.58 -63.25
CA PRO A 5 5.06 34.87 -62.18
C PRO A 5 4.29 34.83 -60.82
N GLY A 6 4.80 34.11 -59.85
CA GLY A 6 4.45 34.35 -58.47
C GLY A 6 4.74 33.15 -57.55
N ARG A 7 6.05 32.90 -57.24
CA ARG A 7 6.41 32.09 -56.07
C ARG A 7 6.03 32.86 -54.81
N LEU A 8 5.07 32.33 -54.03
CA LEU A 8 4.92 32.73 -52.64
C LEU A 8 5.62 31.69 -51.75
N CYS A 9 6.72 32.13 -51.15
CA CYS A 9 7.34 31.47 -50.02
C CYS A 9 6.36 31.47 -48.85
N GLY A 10 5.81 30.31 -48.48
CA GLY A 10 5.15 30.12 -47.22
C GLY A 10 6.18 30.07 -46.07
N PRO A 11 5.84 30.58 -44.87
CA PRO A 11 6.77 30.54 -43.74
C PRO A 11 7.00 29.09 -43.32
N SER A 12 8.26 28.72 -43.22
CA SER A 12 8.71 27.49 -42.56
C SER A 12 8.19 27.51 -41.11
N GLU A 13 7.14 26.74 -40.82
CA GLU A 13 6.77 26.41 -39.45
C GLU A 13 7.97 25.72 -38.81
N GLY A 14 8.68 26.49 -37.98
CA GLY A 14 9.66 25.96 -37.06
C GLY A 14 8.93 25.02 -36.08
N LEU A 15 9.06 23.73 -36.31
CA LEU A 15 8.76 22.72 -35.31
C LEU A 15 9.55 23.08 -34.05
N ILE A 16 8.87 23.72 -33.08
CA ILE A 16 9.38 23.85 -31.72
C ILE A 16 9.59 22.44 -31.25
N LYS A 17 10.82 21.93 -31.29
CA LYS A 17 11.22 20.70 -30.63
C LYS A 17 10.91 20.90 -29.15
N MET A 18 9.77 20.33 -28.68
CA MET A 18 9.54 20.16 -27.25
C MET A 18 10.79 19.53 -26.65
N PRO A 19 11.31 20.05 -25.53
CA PRO A 19 12.48 19.45 -24.90
C PRO A 19 12.14 18.00 -24.61
N MET A 20 12.95 17.06 -25.09
CA MET A 20 12.87 15.66 -24.71
C MET A 20 12.97 15.62 -23.19
N HIS A 21 11.83 15.41 -22.49
CA HIS A 21 11.84 15.23 -21.05
C HIS A 21 12.77 14.07 -20.72
N ARG A 22 13.89 14.41 -20.07
CA ARG A 22 14.87 13.41 -19.60
C ARG A 22 14.12 12.45 -18.68
N ARG A 23 14.14 11.15 -19.00
CA ARG A 23 13.47 10.13 -18.20
C ARG A 23 13.96 10.19 -16.75
N LEU A 24 13.02 10.18 -15.82
CA LEU A 24 13.28 10.23 -14.39
C LEU A 24 13.75 8.84 -13.91
N LYS A 25 14.96 8.72 -13.39
CA LYS A 25 15.46 7.47 -12.83
C LYS A 25 15.14 7.37 -11.36
N VAL A 26 14.35 6.35 -11.03
CA VAL A 26 13.82 6.10 -9.68
C VAL A 26 14.43 4.81 -9.14
N ALA A 27 15.00 4.86 -7.95
CA ALA A 27 15.37 3.64 -7.20
C ALA A 27 14.23 3.29 -6.23
N MET A 28 13.55 2.15 -6.46
CA MET A 28 12.54 1.61 -5.58
C MET A 28 13.21 0.73 -4.52
N VAL A 29 13.11 1.10 -3.25
CA VAL A 29 13.67 0.38 -2.09
C VAL A 29 12.54 -0.34 -1.37
N SER A 30 12.52 -1.66 -1.45
CA SER A 30 11.47 -2.50 -0.86
C SER A 30 11.89 -3.96 -0.79
N THR A 31 11.12 -4.77 -0.08
CA THR A 31 11.07 -6.21 -0.36
C THR A 31 10.36 -6.43 -1.69
N LEU A 32 10.70 -7.51 -2.39
CA LEU A 32 10.17 -7.83 -3.71
C LEU A 32 9.75 -9.30 -3.79
N PRO A 33 8.80 -9.68 -4.67
CA PRO A 33 8.56 -11.09 -4.98
C PRO A 33 9.86 -11.78 -5.44
N PRO A 34 10.09 -13.06 -5.06
CA PRO A 34 9.11 -14.03 -4.57
C PRO A 34 8.81 -13.97 -3.06
N ARG A 35 9.35 -12.99 -2.32
CA ARG A 35 9.03 -12.85 -0.89
C ARG A 35 7.52 -12.67 -0.70
N GLN A 36 6.91 -13.58 0.07
CA GLN A 36 5.47 -13.58 0.35
C GLN A 36 5.16 -12.61 1.49
N CYS A 37 5.03 -11.33 1.18
CA CYS A 37 4.58 -10.30 2.12
C CYS A 37 3.80 -9.20 1.39
N GLY A 38 2.92 -8.50 2.12
CA GLY A 38 2.09 -7.44 1.56
C GLY A 38 2.89 -6.29 0.93
N ILE A 39 4.03 -5.92 1.54
CA ILE A 39 4.89 -4.83 1.03
C ILE A 39 5.53 -5.22 -0.31
N ALA A 40 6.01 -6.46 -0.44
CA ALA A 40 6.59 -6.94 -1.71
C ALA A 40 5.54 -6.92 -2.84
N THR A 41 4.32 -7.36 -2.55
CA THR A 41 3.20 -7.33 -3.51
C THR A 41 2.83 -5.89 -3.87
N PHE A 42 2.69 -5.01 -2.87
CA PHE A 42 2.40 -3.58 -3.10
C PHE A 42 3.44 -2.92 -4.00
N ALA A 43 4.72 -3.05 -3.67
CA ALA A 43 5.82 -2.46 -4.45
C ALA A 43 5.85 -2.98 -5.89
N ALA A 44 5.65 -4.30 -6.07
CA ALA A 44 5.61 -4.91 -7.40
C ALA A 44 4.44 -4.37 -8.24
N ASN A 45 3.23 -4.28 -7.66
CA ASN A 45 2.04 -3.79 -8.34
C ASN A 45 2.14 -2.30 -8.67
N LEU A 46 2.63 -1.48 -7.74
CA LEU A 46 2.89 -0.06 -7.97
C LEU A 46 3.89 0.13 -9.13
N CYS A 47 5.01 -0.58 -9.12
CA CYS A 47 6.01 -0.48 -10.18
C CYS A 47 5.49 -0.97 -11.53
N ALA A 48 4.72 -2.06 -11.55
CA ALA A 48 4.05 -2.53 -12.76
C ALA A 48 3.05 -1.51 -13.30
N ALA A 49 2.31 -0.84 -12.42
CA ALA A 49 1.38 0.21 -12.79
C ALA A 49 2.10 1.46 -13.32
N ILE A 50 3.19 1.91 -12.68
CA ILE A 50 4.01 3.04 -13.15
C ILE A 50 4.56 2.75 -14.56
N ARG A 51 5.07 1.55 -14.82
CA ARG A 51 5.58 1.14 -16.15
C ARG A 51 4.51 1.18 -17.25
N ARG A 52 3.22 1.09 -16.88
CA ARG A 52 2.08 1.18 -17.81
C ARG A 52 1.57 2.60 -18.01
N THR A 53 2.08 3.57 -17.28
CA THR A 53 1.76 4.99 -17.49
C THR A 53 2.63 5.58 -18.60
N ASP A 54 2.21 6.72 -19.16
CA ASP A 54 3.01 7.50 -20.10
C ASP A 54 4.10 8.32 -19.39
N ALA A 55 4.24 8.23 -18.07
CA ALA A 55 5.25 8.94 -17.31
C ALA A 55 6.67 8.50 -17.75
N PRO A 56 7.58 9.42 -18.08
CA PRO A 56 8.94 9.09 -18.51
C PRO A 56 9.80 8.66 -17.31
N ILE A 57 9.47 7.53 -16.71
CA ILE A 57 10.12 6.97 -15.52
C ILE A 57 10.85 5.67 -15.88
N ASP A 58 12.12 5.58 -15.44
CA ASP A 58 12.90 4.36 -15.43
C ASP A 58 13.05 3.87 -14.00
N LEU A 59 12.56 2.65 -13.72
CA LEU A 59 12.58 2.04 -12.39
C LEU A 59 13.78 1.09 -12.28
N GLU A 60 14.61 1.32 -11.25
CA GLU A 60 15.67 0.42 -10.81
C GLU A 60 15.34 -0.06 -9.38
N PHE A 61 15.71 -1.28 -9.01
CA PHE A 61 15.31 -1.86 -7.73
C PHE A 61 16.48 -1.99 -6.77
N VAL A 62 16.18 -1.67 -5.51
CA VAL A 62 16.97 -1.99 -4.32
C VAL A 62 16.18 -3.00 -3.49
N ALA A 63 16.57 -4.26 -3.52
CA ALA A 63 15.88 -5.32 -2.80
C ALA A 63 16.37 -5.40 -1.35
N ILE A 64 15.43 -5.50 -0.40
CA ILE A 64 15.72 -5.84 1.00
C ILE A 64 15.54 -7.35 1.16
N GLU A 65 16.62 -8.03 1.53
CA GLU A 65 16.69 -9.48 1.60
C GLU A 65 17.03 -9.95 3.02
N HIS A 66 16.50 -11.12 3.40
CA HIS A 66 16.98 -11.78 4.61
C HIS A 66 18.40 -12.30 4.40
N LEU A 67 19.21 -12.32 5.46
CA LEU A 67 20.59 -12.87 5.46
C LEU A 67 20.72 -14.31 4.92
N ASN A 68 19.61 -15.06 4.91
CA ASN A 68 19.57 -16.46 4.47
C ASN A 68 18.67 -16.69 3.24
N SER A 69 18.29 -15.63 2.51
CA SER A 69 17.53 -15.83 1.28
C SER A 69 18.40 -16.47 0.20
N VAL A 70 17.92 -17.59 -0.33
CA VAL A 70 18.52 -18.20 -1.53
C VAL A 70 18.41 -17.19 -2.67
N ASP A 71 19.50 -16.99 -3.35
CA ASP A 71 19.71 -16.02 -4.42
C ASP A 71 18.73 -16.25 -5.57
N ASP A 72 17.56 -15.64 -5.49
CA ASP A 72 16.65 -15.50 -6.63
C ASP A 72 17.17 -14.30 -7.43
N ALA A 73 18.03 -14.59 -8.40
CA ALA A 73 18.70 -13.60 -9.24
C ALA A 73 17.69 -12.90 -10.17
N ARG A 74 16.84 -12.05 -9.62
CA ARG A 74 16.07 -11.11 -10.43
C ARG A 74 17.02 -10.19 -11.17
N SER A 75 17.01 -10.25 -12.47
CA SER A 75 17.90 -9.47 -13.34
C SER A 75 17.65 -7.95 -13.30
N ASP A 76 16.47 -7.53 -12.77
CA ASP A 76 16.10 -6.12 -12.63
C ASP A 76 16.47 -5.49 -11.27
N VAL A 77 17.00 -6.29 -10.31
CA VAL A 77 17.51 -5.82 -9.02
C VAL A 77 18.97 -5.40 -9.19
N ARG A 78 19.23 -4.12 -8.98
CA ARG A 78 20.57 -3.54 -9.15
C ARG A 78 21.37 -3.48 -7.87
N TRP A 79 20.69 -3.29 -6.73
CA TRP A 79 21.31 -3.20 -5.40
C TRP A 79 20.56 -4.09 -4.42
N ARG A 80 21.28 -4.61 -3.43
CA ARG A 80 20.73 -5.50 -2.41
C ARG A 80 21.13 -4.98 -1.03
N ILE A 81 20.15 -4.92 -0.13
CA ILE A 81 20.34 -4.57 1.28
C ILE A 81 20.08 -5.83 2.10
N SER A 82 21.05 -6.23 2.91
CA SER A 82 20.84 -7.28 3.91
C SER A 82 20.02 -6.73 5.06
N GLN A 83 18.81 -7.25 5.25
CA GLN A 83 17.92 -6.86 6.35
C GLN A 83 18.61 -7.10 7.70
N GLY A 84 18.58 -6.11 8.60
CA GLY A 84 19.25 -6.17 9.90
C GLY A 84 20.72 -5.77 9.89
N ASP A 85 21.35 -5.59 8.73
CA ASP A 85 22.73 -5.11 8.62
C ASP A 85 22.80 -3.63 8.25
N ARG A 86 23.00 -2.78 9.24
CA ARG A 86 23.12 -1.32 9.06
C ARG A 86 24.23 -0.92 8.08
N ALA A 87 25.32 -1.67 8.03
CA ALA A 87 26.44 -1.36 7.12
C ALA A 87 26.01 -1.54 5.66
N SER A 88 25.23 -2.58 5.37
CA SER A 88 24.66 -2.84 4.04
C SER A 88 23.79 -1.66 3.55
N PHE A 89 22.96 -1.07 4.43
CA PHE A 89 22.18 0.14 4.10
C PHE A 89 23.08 1.30 3.67
N LEU A 90 24.15 1.59 4.44
CA LEU A 90 25.07 2.69 4.14
C LEU A 90 25.89 2.45 2.88
N ASP A 91 26.27 1.22 2.57
CA ASP A 91 26.99 0.86 1.34
C ASP A 91 26.13 1.08 0.12
N VAL A 92 24.84 0.71 0.19
CA VAL A 92 23.88 0.97 -0.88
C VAL A 92 23.63 2.47 -1.06
N ALA A 93 23.49 3.24 0.04
CA ALA A 93 23.37 4.70 -0.06
C ALA A 93 24.57 5.32 -0.79
N ARG A 94 25.81 4.90 -0.47
CA ARG A 94 27.04 5.34 -1.17
C ARG A 94 27.02 4.94 -2.66
N SER A 95 26.49 3.79 -2.98
CA SER A 95 26.38 3.31 -4.37
C SER A 95 25.32 4.10 -5.16
N LEU A 96 24.17 4.40 -4.56
CA LEU A 96 23.14 5.27 -5.14
C LEU A 96 23.67 6.68 -5.39
N ASN A 97 24.48 7.22 -4.48
CA ASN A 97 25.11 8.55 -4.63
C ASN A 97 26.09 8.64 -5.81
N ARG A 98 26.65 7.52 -6.26
CA ARG A 98 27.55 7.41 -7.43
C ARG A 98 26.82 7.06 -8.71
N SER A 99 25.53 6.74 -8.61
CA SER A 99 24.69 6.40 -9.76
C SER A 99 24.04 7.64 -10.38
N ASN A 100 23.22 7.42 -11.39
CA ASN A 100 22.43 8.47 -12.04
C ASN A 100 20.96 8.48 -11.59
N ILE A 101 20.67 7.96 -10.39
CA ILE A 101 19.34 7.99 -9.77
C ILE A 101 18.98 9.45 -9.45
N ASN A 102 17.76 9.83 -9.81
CA ASN A 102 17.23 11.17 -9.57
C ASN A 102 16.44 11.26 -8.25
N VAL A 103 15.76 10.19 -7.87
CA VAL A 103 14.94 10.10 -6.64
C VAL A 103 14.90 8.67 -6.14
N VAL A 104 14.83 8.51 -4.82
CA VAL A 104 14.68 7.22 -4.14
C VAL A 104 13.25 7.13 -3.60
N CYS A 105 12.54 6.05 -3.90
CA CYS A 105 11.21 5.74 -3.39
C CYS A 105 11.32 4.57 -2.41
N VAL A 106 10.82 4.73 -1.19
CA VAL A 106 10.96 3.75 -0.10
C VAL A 106 9.59 3.30 0.37
N GLU A 107 9.37 1.98 0.45
CA GLU A 107 8.18 1.38 1.04
C GLU A 107 8.50 0.92 2.48
N HIS A 108 8.18 1.77 3.46
CA HIS A 108 8.58 1.55 4.85
C HIS A 108 7.59 0.68 5.63
N GLU A 109 8.15 -0.34 6.29
CA GLU A 109 7.50 -1.11 7.36
C GLU A 109 8.57 -1.43 8.44
N PHE A 110 8.26 -1.23 9.72
CA PHE A 110 9.24 -1.37 10.82
C PHE A 110 10.05 -2.67 10.77
N GLY A 111 9.37 -3.80 10.51
CA GLY A 111 10.01 -5.10 10.43
C GLY A 111 11.03 -5.28 9.29
N LEU A 112 11.13 -4.32 8.36
CA LEU A 112 12.04 -4.41 7.21
C LEU A 112 13.30 -3.56 7.37
N TYR A 113 13.23 -2.48 8.15
CA TYR A 113 14.26 -1.44 8.16
C TYR A 113 14.94 -1.26 9.50
N GLY A 114 14.83 -2.24 10.38
CA GLY A 114 15.46 -2.18 11.69
C GLY A 114 15.51 -3.53 12.38
N THR A 115 16.03 -3.53 13.60
CA THR A 115 16.15 -4.70 14.48
C THR A 115 15.51 -4.44 15.84
N TRP A 116 15.21 -5.52 16.56
CA TRP A 116 14.58 -5.49 17.89
C TRP A 116 15.44 -6.26 18.87
N ASP A 117 15.78 -5.61 20.00
CA ASP A 117 16.47 -6.24 21.13
C ASP A 117 15.95 -5.71 22.48
N GLY A 118 14.67 -5.48 22.58
CA GLY A 118 13.99 -4.79 23.67
C GLY A 118 13.43 -3.44 23.23
N GLU A 119 14.11 -2.77 22.31
CA GLU A 119 13.63 -1.57 21.62
C GLU A 119 13.90 -1.65 20.11
N TYR A 120 13.30 -0.74 19.36
CA TYR A 120 13.48 -0.67 17.91
C TYR A 120 14.72 0.13 17.54
N HIS A 121 15.61 -0.46 16.74
CA HIS A 121 16.80 0.17 16.19
C HIS A 121 16.62 0.41 14.70
N ASP A 122 16.45 1.65 14.30
CA ASP A 122 16.22 2.05 12.92
C ASP A 122 17.50 2.07 12.07
N HIS A 123 17.41 1.53 10.86
CA HIS A 123 18.48 1.57 9.86
C HIS A 123 18.14 2.49 8.68
N LEU A 124 16.86 2.90 8.53
CA LEU A 124 16.42 3.70 7.39
C LEU A 124 16.78 5.18 7.52
N ALA A 125 16.62 5.81 8.68
CA ALA A 125 16.98 7.22 8.85
C ALA A 125 18.47 7.48 8.55
N PRO A 126 19.43 6.68 9.05
CA PRO A 126 20.83 6.80 8.65
C PRO A 126 21.08 6.58 7.15
N PHE A 127 20.35 5.66 6.51
CA PHE A 127 20.40 5.46 5.06
C PHE A 127 19.95 6.71 4.33
N LEU A 128 18.79 7.27 4.68
CA LEU A 128 18.24 8.47 4.06
C LEU A 128 19.12 9.70 4.26
N ALA A 129 19.67 9.87 5.48
CA ALA A 129 20.62 10.94 5.80
C ALA A 129 21.90 10.89 4.94
N ALA A 130 22.32 9.68 4.54
CA ALA A 130 23.51 9.48 3.69
C ALA A 130 23.22 9.68 2.19
N LEU A 131 21.97 9.79 1.75
CA LEU A 131 21.59 9.95 0.35
C LEU A 131 21.83 11.38 -0.17
N ARG A 132 22.31 11.49 -1.40
CA ARG A 132 22.33 12.74 -2.16
C ARG A 132 21.02 12.95 -2.95
N PRO A 133 20.49 11.96 -3.70
CA PRO A 133 19.18 12.12 -4.32
C PRO A 133 18.09 12.28 -3.26
N PRO A 134 17.03 13.07 -3.53
CA PRO A 134 15.91 13.19 -2.62
C PRO A 134 15.20 11.84 -2.46
N ALA A 135 14.55 11.63 -1.32
CA ALA A 135 13.77 10.43 -1.04
C ALA A 135 12.29 10.75 -0.81
N VAL A 136 11.41 9.86 -1.27
CA VAL A 136 9.99 9.81 -0.94
C VAL A 136 9.75 8.52 -0.18
N THR A 137 9.21 8.62 1.04
CA THR A 137 8.97 7.44 1.90
C THR A 137 7.48 7.22 2.09
N THR A 138 7.00 6.03 1.75
CA THR A 138 5.63 5.58 2.04
C THR A 138 5.62 4.83 3.37
N PHE A 139 4.82 5.29 4.35
CA PHE A 139 4.62 4.58 5.61
C PHE A 139 3.41 3.66 5.53
N HIS A 140 3.62 2.35 5.67
CA HIS A 140 2.55 1.35 5.73
C HIS A 140 1.97 1.18 7.13
N THR A 141 2.77 1.49 8.16
CA THR A 141 2.36 1.49 9.57
C THR A 141 2.65 2.84 10.22
N VAL A 142 1.63 3.45 10.83
CA VAL A 142 1.70 4.65 11.66
C VAL A 142 0.85 4.39 12.91
N LEU A 143 1.48 4.20 14.06
CA LEU A 143 0.80 3.82 15.30
C LEU A 143 0.27 5.05 16.04
N PRO A 144 -0.92 4.98 16.67
CA PRO A 144 -1.44 6.07 17.50
C PRO A 144 -0.68 6.22 18.83
N VAL A 145 -0.11 5.12 19.34
CA VAL A 145 0.69 5.08 20.57
C VAL A 145 1.99 4.34 20.28
N PRO A 146 2.98 4.99 19.61
CA PRO A 146 4.26 4.33 19.30
C PRO A 146 5.14 4.20 20.53
N ALA A 147 6.00 3.17 20.56
CA ALA A 147 7.12 3.14 21.48
C ALA A 147 8.07 4.33 21.18
N PRO A 148 8.80 4.86 22.19
CA PRO A 148 9.67 6.02 21.98
C PRO A 148 10.68 5.87 20.85
N SER A 149 11.29 4.68 20.69
CA SER A 149 12.23 4.39 19.60
C SER A 149 11.56 4.38 18.22
N MET A 150 10.31 3.91 18.11
CA MET A 150 9.54 3.95 16.86
C MET A 150 9.10 5.37 16.52
N LEU A 151 8.71 6.18 17.53
CA LEU A 151 8.39 7.58 17.35
C LEU A 151 9.58 8.34 16.80
N ALA A 152 10.75 8.18 17.43
CA ALA A 152 11.99 8.81 17.00
C ALA A 152 12.38 8.39 15.58
N ALA A 153 12.26 7.09 15.25
CA ALA A 153 12.55 6.58 13.91
C ALA A 153 11.68 7.25 12.83
N ILE A 154 10.36 7.28 13.01
CA ILE A 154 9.44 7.92 12.02
C ILE A 154 9.72 9.41 11.88
N HIS A 155 9.99 10.11 13.00
CA HIS A 155 10.35 11.53 12.99
C HIS A 155 11.62 11.78 12.15
N GLU A 156 12.69 11.03 12.39
CA GLU A 156 13.97 11.14 11.67
C GLU A 156 13.83 10.73 10.19
N ILE A 157 13.12 9.63 9.89
CA ILE A 157 12.83 9.22 8.52
C ILE A 157 12.10 10.33 7.77
N ALA A 158 11.07 10.92 8.37
CA ALA A 158 10.32 12.02 7.76
C ALA A 158 11.17 13.29 7.62
N ALA A 159 12.09 13.58 8.57
CA ALA A 159 13.01 14.70 8.47
C ALA A 159 13.91 14.58 7.24
N HIS A 160 14.44 13.39 6.96
CA HIS A 160 15.33 13.11 5.84
C HIS A 160 14.60 12.79 4.52
N SER A 161 13.27 12.64 4.53
CA SER A 161 12.46 12.49 3.32
C SER A 161 12.06 13.86 2.76
N ALA A 162 12.10 14.01 1.43
CA ALA A 162 11.59 15.21 0.74
C ALA A 162 10.05 15.28 0.80
N ALA A 163 9.40 14.13 0.73
CA ALA A 163 7.98 13.95 1.00
C ALA A 163 7.73 12.60 1.65
N VAL A 164 6.65 12.48 2.41
CA VAL A 164 6.17 11.24 2.99
C VAL A 164 4.77 10.93 2.48
N VAL A 165 4.51 9.66 2.20
CA VAL A 165 3.22 9.18 1.70
C VAL A 165 2.58 8.31 2.77
N VAL A 166 1.29 8.49 2.97
CA VAL A 166 0.42 7.58 3.74
C VAL A 166 -0.85 7.31 2.95
N MET A 167 -1.56 6.24 3.28
CA MET A 167 -2.68 5.77 2.47
C MET A 167 -4.04 6.16 3.04
N THR A 168 -4.08 6.76 4.25
CA THR A 168 -5.29 7.17 4.94
C THR A 168 -5.15 8.57 5.52
N HIS A 169 -6.25 9.31 5.64
CA HIS A 169 -6.24 10.61 6.30
C HIS A 169 -5.97 10.47 7.81
N GLY A 170 -6.38 9.34 8.41
CA GLY A 170 -6.05 9.00 9.80
C GLY A 170 -4.54 8.94 10.02
N ALA A 171 -3.80 8.25 9.14
CA ALA A 171 -2.34 8.20 9.20
C ALA A 171 -1.69 9.59 9.03
N ALA A 172 -2.20 10.43 8.12
CA ALA A 172 -1.71 11.79 7.94
C ALA A 172 -1.90 12.65 9.20
N ARG A 173 -3.06 12.54 9.86
CA ARG A 173 -3.30 13.20 11.14
C ARG A 173 -2.35 12.73 12.24
N LEU A 174 -2.13 11.40 12.35
CA LEU A 174 -1.20 10.84 13.32
C LEU A 174 0.23 11.30 13.09
N LEU A 175 0.72 11.32 11.84
CA LEU A 175 2.06 11.83 11.52
C LEU A 175 2.25 13.26 12.02
N SER A 176 1.25 14.12 11.88
CA SER A 176 1.36 15.51 12.33
C SER A 176 1.18 15.65 13.84
N SER A 177 0.18 14.98 14.44
CA SER A 177 -0.20 15.20 15.84
C SER A 177 0.63 14.39 16.84
N VAL A 178 1.09 13.20 16.46
CA VAL A 178 1.85 12.30 17.35
C VAL A 178 3.34 12.38 17.05
N TYR A 179 3.71 12.37 15.78
CA TYR A 179 5.11 12.29 15.36
C TYR A 179 5.73 13.67 15.03
N GLY A 180 4.95 14.76 15.04
CA GLY A 180 5.45 16.11 14.78
C GLY A 180 5.95 16.32 13.34
N VAL A 181 5.49 15.52 12.39
CA VAL A 181 5.87 15.65 10.97
C VAL A 181 5.17 16.86 10.37
N ASN A 182 5.92 17.72 9.66
CA ASN A 182 5.35 18.87 8.96
C ASN A 182 4.29 18.43 7.95
N PRO A 183 3.02 18.88 8.09
CA PRO A 183 1.93 18.52 7.18
C PRO A 183 2.24 18.80 5.70
N GLU A 184 3.04 19.81 5.38
CA GLU A 184 3.42 20.15 4.01
C GLU A 184 4.23 19.04 3.31
N LYS A 185 4.92 18.19 4.07
CA LYS A 185 5.63 17.02 3.55
C LYS A 185 4.71 15.82 3.33
N VAL A 186 3.53 15.79 3.96
CA VAL A 186 2.64 14.63 3.96
C VAL A 186 1.75 14.64 2.71
N ARG A 187 1.70 13.50 2.02
CA ARG A 187 0.78 13.25 0.89
C ARG A 187 -0.08 12.05 1.23
N VAL A 188 -1.38 12.18 1.04
CA VAL A 188 -2.29 11.03 1.12
C VAL A 188 -2.50 10.49 -0.28
N ILE A 189 -1.97 9.30 -0.54
CA ILE A 189 -2.14 8.56 -1.79
C ILE A 189 -2.73 7.21 -1.41
N PRO A 190 -3.94 6.86 -1.86
CA PRO A 190 -4.62 5.64 -1.42
C PRO A 190 -3.87 4.38 -1.83
N HIS A 191 -4.17 3.26 -1.15
CA HIS A 191 -3.69 1.95 -1.57
C HIS A 191 -4.22 1.62 -2.96
N GLY A 192 -3.32 1.25 -3.88
CA GLY A 192 -3.72 0.82 -5.22
C GLY A 192 -4.48 -0.50 -5.18
N VAL A 193 -5.50 -0.60 -6.03
CA VAL A 193 -6.26 -1.84 -6.23
C VAL A 193 -6.30 -2.20 -7.70
N PRO A 194 -6.40 -3.50 -8.07
CA PRO A 194 -6.54 -3.89 -9.47
C PRO A 194 -7.83 -3.32 -10.07
N VAL A 195 -7.84 -3.17 -11.39
CA VAL A 195 -9.07 -2.88 -12.12
C VAL A 195 -9.91 -4.15 -12.10
N MET A 196 -11.09 -4.07 -11.50
CA MET A 196 -11.98 -5.22 -11.35
C MET A 196 -12.80 -5.43 -12.64
N ALA A 197 -12.72 -6.65 -13.21
CA ALA A 197 -13.63 -7.10 -14.28
C ALA A 197 -14.71 -7.98 -13.65
N HIS A 198 -15.98 -7.66 -13.92
CA HIS A 198 -17.12 -8.34 -13.27
C HIS A 198 -17.91 -9.25 -14.22
N ASP A 199 -17.54 -9.35 -15.51
CA ASP A 199 -18.37 -9.95 -16.56
C ASP A 199 -18.42 -11.48 -16.51
N ASN A 200 -17.57 -12.14 -15.72
CA ASN A 200 -17.43 -13.61 -15.68
C ASN A 200 -17.78 -14.25 -14.33
N ALA A 201 -18.48 -13.55 -13.44
CA ALA A 201 -18.78 -14.07 -12.10
C ALA A 201 -19.53 -15.42 -12.09
N SER A 202 -20.42 -15.67 -13.06
CA SER A 202 -21.14 -16.95 -13.17
C SER A 202 -20.19 -18.10 -13.50
N GLU A 203 -19.30 -17.92 -14.49
CA GLU A 203 -18.31 -18.93 -14.87
C GLU A 203 -17.33 -19.22 -13.75
N LEU A 204 -16.93 -18.18 -13.01
CA LEU A 204 -16.07 -18.31 -11.82
C LEU A 204 -16.74 -19.09 -10.70
N ARG A 205 -18.05 -18.86 -10.47
CA ARG A 205 -18.84 -19.64 -9.49
C ARG A 205 -18.86 -21.13 -9.85
N ASP A 206 -19.04 -21.47 -11.11
CA ASP A 206 -19.00 -22.85 -11.57
C ASP A 206 -17.60 -23.44 -11.41
N ARG A 207 -16.56 -22.74 -11.83
CA ARG A 207 -15.15 -23.15 -11.71
C ARG A 207 -14.73 -23.42 -10.28
N PHE A 208 -15.19 -22.62 -9.33
CA PHE A 208 -14.85 -22.76 -7.91
C PHE A 208 -15.81 -23.68 -7.12
N GLY A 209 -16.84 -24.23 -7.78
CA GLY A 209 -17.87 -25.06 -7.15
C GLY A 209 -18.72 -24.25 -6.14
N LEU A 210 -19.13 -23.04 -6.55
CA LEU A 210 -19.86 -22.07 -5.73
C LEU A 210 -21.26 -21.78 -6.30
N ALA A 211 -21.70 -22.51 -7.31
CA ALA A 211 -23.04 -22.36 -7.87
C ALA A 211 -24.11 -22.55 -6.78
N GLY A 212 -25.06 -21.64 -6.70
CA GLY A 212 -26.15 -21.67 -5.70
C GLY A 212 -25.70 -21.37 -4.27
N ARG A 213 -24.44 -20.94 -4.02
CA ARG A 213 -23.96 -20.60 -2.67
C ARG A 213 -24.00 -19.09 -2.44
N THR A 214 -24.34 -18.71 -1.21
CA THR A 214 -24.09 -17.37 -0.69
C THR A 214 -22.65 -17.32 -0.15
N VAL A 215 -21.77 -16.57 -0.80
CA VAL A 215 -20.33 -16.58 -0.53
C VAL A 215 -19.93 -15.44 0.39
N ILE A 216 -19.47 -15.80 1.58
CA ILE A 216 -18.78 -14.89 2.50
C ILE A 216 -17.29 -15.14 2.35
N SER A 217 -16.46 -14.12 2.24
CA SER A 217 -15.02 -14.36 2.09
C SER A 217 -14.15 -13.42 2.91
N THR A 218 -12.94 -13.87 3.19
CA THR A 218 -11.80 -13.08 3.66
C THR A 218 -10.54 -13.61 3.00
N PHE A 219 -9.59 -12.73 2.69
CA PHE A 219 -8.30 -13.18 2.15
C PHE A 219 -7.11 -12.51 2.84
N GLY A 220 -5.95 -13.13 2.69
CA GLY A 220 -4.66 -12.66 3.18
C GLY A 220 -3.94 -13.74 3.99
N LEU A 221 -2.75 -13.40 4.49
CA LEU A 221 -1.98 -14.33 5.32
C LEU A 221 -2.74 -14.66 6.61
N VAL A 222 -2.93 -15.95 6.88
CA VAL A 222 -3.62 -16.46 8.07
C VAL A 222 -2.75 -16.24 9.30
N ASP A 223 -3.31 -15.50 10.27
CA ASP A 223 -2.63 -15.04 11.48
C ASP A 223 -3.68 -14.83 12.58
N PRO A 224 -3.40 -15.14 13.87
CA PRO A 224 -4.35 -14.92 14.97
C PRO A 224 -4.91 -13.50 15.07
N ARG A 225 -4.12 -12.48 14.67
CA ARG A 225 -4.57 -11.08 14.65
C ARG A 225 -5.73 -10.82 13.68
N LYS A 226 -6.00 -11.78 12.78
CA LYS A 226 -7.11 -11.70 11.82
C LYS A 226 -8.46 -12.10 12.40
N GLY A 227 -8.52 -12.70 13.62
CA GLY A 227 -9.75 -13.03 14.31
C GLY A 227 -10.65 -14.02 13.55
N LEU A 228 -10.08 -14.92 12.76
CA LEU A 228 -10.83 -15.84 11.90
C LEU A 228 -11.68 -16.83 12.69
N GLU A 229 -11.30 -17.13 13.93
CA GLU A 229 -12.07 -17.95 14.88
C GLU A 229 -13.47 -17.36 15.13
N PHE A 230 -13.60 -16.03 15.21
CA PHE A 230 -14.89 -15.37 15.40
C PHE A 230 -15.78 -15.50 14.16
N MET A 231 -15.20 -15.60 12.96
CA MET A 231 -15.97 -15.91 11.75
C MET A 231 -16.41 -17.37 11.70
N VAL A 232 -15.59 -18.32 12.19
CA VAL A 232 -16.01 -19.72 12.32
C VAL A 232 -17.17 -19.82 13.30
N ASP A 233 -17.12 -19.10 14.42
CA ASP A 233 -18.23 -19.05 15.39
C ASP A 233 -19.48 -18.40 14.77
N THR A 234 -19.34 -17.32 14.00
CA THR A 234 -20.42 -16.66 13.25
C THR A 234 -21.11 -17.63 12.29
N MET A 235 -20.35 -18.48 11.59
CA MET A 235 -20.90 -19.41 10.60
C MET A 235 -21.82 -20.46 11.21
N GLU A 236 -21.72 -20.77 12.49
CA GLU A 236 -22.65 -21.67 13.18
C GLU A 236 -24.11 -21.15 13.12
N PHE A 237 -24.27 -19.84 13.29
CA PHE A 237 -25.59 -19.20 13.26
C PHE A 237 -26.03 -18.83 11.85
N VAL A 238 -25.08 -18.39 10.99
CA VAL A 238 -25.39 -18.04 9.61
C VAL A 238 -25.80 -19.27 8.80
N ALA A 239 -25.08 -20.39 8.94
CA ALA A 239 -25.41 -21.65 8.23
C ALA A 239 -26.71 -22.28 8.69
N ALA A 240 -27.04 -22.15 9.97
CA ALA A 240 -28.35 -22.63 10.50
C ALA A 240 -29.55 -21.91 9.86
N ARG A 241 -29.37 -20.63 9.47
CA ARG A 241 -30.43 -19.80 8.87
C ARG A 241 -30.35 -19.79 7.34
N HIS A 242 -29.15 -19.89 6.79
CA HIS A 242 -28.85 -19.92 5.35
C HIS A 242 -27.98 -21.16 5.03
N PRO A 243 -28.58 -22.33 4.79
CA PRO A 243 -27.85 -23.58 4.53
C PRO A 243 -26.98 -23.53 3.25
N ASP A 244 -27.23 -22.59 2.36
CA ASP A 244 -26.41 -22.30 1.19
C ASP A 244 -25.18 -21.43 1.48
N ALA A 245 -25.07 -20.83 2.67
CA ALA A 245 -23.95 -19.97 3.03
C ALA A 245 -22.62 -20.73 3.11
N LEU A 246 -21.56 -20.13 2.58
CA LEU A 246 -20.20 -20.67 2.60
C LEU A 246 -19.20 -19.56 2.92
N LEU A 247 -18.39 -19.76 3.96
CA LEU A 247 -17.24 -18.91 4.25
C LEU A 247 -15.99 -19.44 3.54
N LEU A 248 -15.34 -18.58 2.77
CA LEU A 248 -14.03 -18.83 2.17
C LEU A 248 -12.95 -18.08 2.98
N ILE A 249 -12.02 -18.81 3.55
CA ILE A 249 -10.81 -18.27 4.18
C ILE A 249 -9.66 -18.53 3.21
N LEU A 250 -9.20 -17.47 2.54
CA LEU A 250 -8.30 -17.55 1.40
C LEU A 250 -6.90 -17.06 1.78
N GLY A 251 -5.93 -17.96 1.82
CA GLY A 251 -4.54 -17.62 2.05
C GLY A 251 -3.76 -18.61 2.91
N ARG A 252 -2.45 -18.51 2.82
CA ARG A 252 -1.51 -19.34 3.59
C ARG A 252 -1.29 -18.78 4.98
N THR A 253 -0.78 -19.61 5.87
CA THR A 253 -0.27 -19.15 7.17
C THR A 253 0.87 -18.17 6.99
N HIS A 254 0.86 -17.07 7.77
CA HIS A 254 1.91 -16.05 7.73
C HIS A 254 3.29 -16.70 7.87
N PRO A 255 4.28 -16.43 6.97
CA PRO A 255 5.56 -17.13 6.95
C PRO A 255 6.32 -17.08 8.28
N GLU A 256 6.37 -15.93 8.94
CA GLU A 256 7.04 -15.80 10.26
C GLU A 256 6.30 -16.55 11.37
N LEU A 257 4.95 -16.54 11.34
CA LEU A 257 4.16 -17.32 12.27
C LEU A 257 4.40 -18.81 12.05
N ARG A 258 4.41 -19.25 10.78
CA ARG A 258 4.68 -20.64 10.42
C ARG A 258 6.07 -21.09 10.86
N ALA A 259 7.08 -20.24 10.70
CA ALA A 259 8.45 -20.52 11.14
C ALA A 259 8.54 -20.67 12.68
N ARG A 260 7.78 -19.87 13.43
CA ARG A 260 7.80 -19.85 14.89
C ARG A 260 6.90 -20.91 15.55
N GLU A 261 5.69 -21.12 15.01
CA GLU A 261 4.61 -21.90 15.65
C GLU A 261 4.05 -23.02 14.76
N GLY A 262 4.57 -23.17 13.52
CA GLY A 262 4.01 -24.10 12.55
C GLY A 262 2.59 -23.71 12.12
N GLU A 263 1.75 -24.71 11.90
CA GLU A 263 0.35 -24.54 11.48
C GLU A 263 -0.64 -24.54 12.67
N ARG A 264 -0.20 -24.22 13.89
CA ARG A 264 -1.02 -24.31 15.11
C ARG A 264 -2.34 -23.57 14.98
N TYR A 265 -2.31 -22.30 14.53
CA TYR A 265 -3.53 -21.50 14.41
C TYR A 265 -4.47 -22.04 13.32
N ARG A 266 -3.94 -22.38 12.14
CA ARG A 266 -4.73 -23.00 11.06
C ARG A 266 -5.36 -24.31 11.52
N SER A 267 -4.60 -25.17 12.18
CA SER A 267 -5.10 -26.44 12.73
C SER A 267 -6.19 -26.24 13.78
N SER A 268 -6.10 -25.18 14.60
CA SER A 268 -7.16 -24.85 15.56
C SER A 268 -8.46 -24.43 14.87
N LEU A 269 -8.40 -23.70 13.75
CA LEU A 269 -9.55 -23.35 12.93
C LEU A 269 -10.20 -24.62 12.33
N VAL A 270 -9.39 -25.51 11.74
CA VAL A 270 -9.88 -26.79 11.19
C VAL A 270 -10.59 -27.61 12.27
N ALA A 271 -9.98 -27.73 13.46
CA ALA A 271 -10.59 -28.45 14.58
C ALA A 271 -11.90 -27.79 15.05
N ALA A 272 -11.99 -26.46 15.06
CA ALA A 272 -13.23 -25.75 15.40
C ALA A 272 -14.33 -26.01 14.36
N ILE A 273 -14.02 -25.96 13.07
CA ILE A 273 -14.94 -26.25 11.98
C ILE A 273 -15.52 -27.68 12.12
N GLN A 274 -14.65 -28.64 12.38
CA GLN A 274 -15.08 -30.06 12.57
C GLN A 274 -15.99 -30.22 13.79
N ARG A 275 -15.57 -29.68 14.95
CA ARG A 275 -16.38 -29.77 16.19
C ARG A 275 -17.78 -29.15 16.05
N LYS A 276 -17.89 -28.08 15.25
CA LYS A 276 -19.16 -27.38 15.01
C LYS A 276 -19.97 -27.95 13.84
N GLY A 277 -19.49 -29.01 13.16
CA GLY A 277 -20.16 -29.58 12.00
C GLY A 277 -20.22 -28.69 10.77
N LEU A 278 -19.29 -27.73 10.66
CA LEU A 278 -19.27 -26.67 9.61
C LEU A 278 -18.46 -27.06 8.37
N ALA A 279 -18.07 -28.32 8.18
CA ALA A 279 -17.23 -28.75 7.04
C ALA A 279 -17.83 -28.42 5.66
N GLY A 280 -19.18 -28.34 5.55
CA GLY A 280 -19.88 -27.91 4.33
C GLY A 280 -20.08 -26.40 4.19
N HIS A 281 -19.73 -25.63 5.22
CA HIS A 281 -20.01 -24.18 5.33
C HIS A 281 -18.76 -23.30 5.52
N VAL A 282 -17.58 -23.91 5.73
CA VAL A 282 -16.30 -23.18 5.82
C VAL A 282 -15.27 -23.93 5.00
N ARG A 283 -14.60 -23.22 4.08
CA ARG A 283 -13.52 -23.73 3.24
C ARG A 283 -12.27 -22.90 3.47
N LEU A 284 -11.17 -23.54 3.86
CA LEU A 284 -9.84 -22.93 3.92
C LEU A 284 -9.07 -23.27 2.64
N VAL A 285 -8.57 -22.23 1.95
CA VAL A 285 -7.70 -22.36 0.77
C VAL A 285 -6.28 -22.01 1.20
N ASP A 286 -5.39 -23.00 1.26
CA ASP A 286 -4.01 -22.84 1.73
C ASP A 286 -3.05 -22.50 0.59
N GLU A 287 -3.30 -21.37 -0.08
CA GLU A 287 -2.52 -20.90 -1.21
C GLU A 287 -2.14 -19.44 -1.05
N TYR A 288 -0.97 -19.04 -1.56
CA TYR A 288 -0.64 -17.64 -1.72
C TYR A 288 -1.19 -17.19 -3.06
N LEU A 289 -2.32 -16.52 -3.01
CA LEU A 289 -3.06 -16.13 -4.19
C LEU A 289 -2.34 -15.03 -4.98
N SER A 290 -2.33 -15.16 -6.29
CA SER A 290 -1.97 -14.10 -7.22
C SER A 290 -3.01 -12.97 -7.19
N GLU A 291 -2.66 -11.80 -7.71
CA GLU A 291 -3.60 -10.68 -7.80
C GLU A 291 -4.85 -11.06 -8.62
N GLN A 292 -4.69 -11.81 -9.71
CA GLN A 292 -5.82 -12.26 -10.54
C GLN A 292 -6.74 -13.22 -9.78
N GLU A 293 -6.19 -14.16 -9.03
CA GLU A 293 -7.00 -15.08 -8.22
C GLU A 293 -7.76 -14.34 -7.12
N ILE A 294 -7.16 -13.30 -6.51
CA ILE A 294 -7.87 -12.44 -5.55
C ILE A 294 -9.04 -11.72 -6.23
N VAL A 295 -8.83 -11.17 -7.43
CA VAL A 295 -9.90 -10.54 -8.23
C VAL A 295 -11.00 -11.55 -8.55
N ASP A 296 -10.65 -12.76 -8.98
CA ASP A 296 -11.61 -13.84 -9.31
C ASP A 296 -12.44 -14.23 -8.08
N TYR A 297 -11.82 -14.40 -6.90
CA TYR A 297 -12.54 -14.69 -5.65
C TYR A 297 -13.41 -13.53 -5.19
N LEU A 298 -12.93 -12.30 -5.32
CA LEU A 298 -13.75 -11.12 -5.02
C LEU A 298 -14.95 -11.01 -5.96
N ALA A 299 -14.80 -11.36 -7.24
CA ALA A 299 -15.94 -11.35 -8.21
C ALA A 299 -17.09 -12.24 -7.75
N VAL A 300 -16.82 -13.39 -7.13
CA VAL A 300 -17.81 -14.34 -6.64
C VAL A 300 -18.27 -14.13 -5.20
N THR A 301 -17.66 -13.16 -4.48
CA THR A 301 -17.96 -12.85 -3.09
C THR A 301 -19.24 -12.01 -2.99
N ASP A 302 -20.13 -12.41 -2.10
CA ASP A 302 -21.36 -11.67 -1.74
C ASP A 302 -21.16 -10.76 -0.54
N VAL A 303 -20.45 -11.24 0.49
CA VAL A 303 -20.10 -10.45 1.68
C VAL A 303 -18.61 -10.63 1.98
N TYR A 304 -17.89 -9.53 2.08
CA TYR A 304 -16.49 -9.57 2.47
C TYR A 304 -16.33 -9.23 3.95
N VAL A 305 -15.46 -9.96 4.68
CA VAL A 305 -15.30 -9.77 6.13
C VAL A 305 -13.85 -9.54 6.53
N THR A 306 -13.61 -8.60 7.46
CA THR A 306 -12.31 -8.34 8.10
C THR A 306 -12.49 -8.27 9.62
N PRO A 307 -12.55 -9.42 10.33
CA PRO A 307 -12.80 -9.47 11.77
C PRO A 307 -11.52 -9.24 12.59
N TYR A 308 -10.67 -8.33 12.16
CA TYR A 308 -9.34 -8.11 12.70
C TYR A 308 -9.36 -7.67 14.15
N LEU A 309 -8.32 -8.03 14.91
CA LEU A 309 -8.27 -7.83 16.36
C LEU A 309 -7.40 -6.66 16.80
N ASP A 310 -6.64 -6.08 15.89
CA ASP A 310 -5.78 -4.93 16.15
C ASP A 310 -6.56 -3.63 15.90
N PRO A 311 -6.94 -2.87 16.94
CA PRO A 311 -7.68 -1.62 16.77
C PRO A 311 -6.84 -0.53 16.10
N ASP A 312 -5.53 -0.62 16.21
CA ASP A 312 -4.58 0.40 15.74
C ASP A 312 -4.15 0.19 14.27
N GLN A 313 -4.68 -0.83 13.61
CA GLN A 313 -4.35 -1.09 12.21
C GLN A 313 -4.78 0.06 11.32
N ILE A 314 -3.79 0.88 10.92
CA ILE A 314 -4.01 2.13 10.16
C ILE A 314 -4.19 1.90 8.66
N MET A 315 -3.81 0.73 8.14
CA MET A 315 -3.96 0.35 6.74
C MET A 315 -4.24 -1.15 6.60
N SER A 316 -5.14 -1.52 5.69
CA SER A 316 -5.45 -2.90 5.29
C SER A 316 -5.60 -2.96 3.77
N GLY A 317 -4.63 -3.56 3.09
CA GLY A 317 -4.69 -3.78 1.65
C GLY A 317 -5.87 -4.68 1.25
N THR A 318 -6.21 -5.67 2.07
CA THR A 318 -7.32 -6.59 1.80
C THR A 318 -8.68 -5.89 1.86
N LEU A 319 -8.87 -4.95 2.80
CA LEU A 319 -10.06 -4.10 2.85
C LEU A 319 -10.11 -3.16 1.64
N ALA A 320 -8.98 -2.55 1.26
CA ALA A 320 -8.91 -1.69 0.08
C ALA A 320 -9.32 -2.46 -1.19
N TYR A 321 -8.86 -3.70 -1.37
CA TYR A 321 -9.24 -4.56 -2.50
C TYR A 321 -10.73 -4.88 -2.51
N ALA A 322 -11.32 -5.21 -1.35
CA ALA A 322 -12.75 -5.50 -1.24
C ALA A 322 -13.60 -4.28 -1.61
N LEU A 323 -13.24 -3.09 -1.14
CA LEU A 323 -13.91 -1.83 -1.51
C LEU A 323 -13.70 -1.51 -2.98
N GLY A 324 -12.48 -1.71 -3.51
CA GLY A 324 -12.18 -1.57 -4.93
C GLY A 324 -13.03 -2.47 -5.83
N ALA A 325 -13.35 -3.67 -5.33
CA ALA A 325 -14.26 -4.61 -5.98
C ALA A 325 -15.76 -4.27 -5.75
N GLY A 326 -16.08 -3.18 -5.06
CA GLY A 326 -17.46 -2.79 -4.78
C GLY A 326 -18.20 -3.80 -3.91
N LYS A 327 -17.54 -4.46 -2.95
CA LYS A 327 -18.16 -5.48 -2.11
C LYS A 327 -18.84 -4.87 -0.89
N ALA A 328 -19.96 -5.47 -0.48
CA ALA A 328 -20.54 -5.23 0.83
C ALA A 328 -19.59 -5.79 1.90
N VAL A 329 -19.13 -4.94 2.82
CA VAL A 329 -18.10 -5.27 3.79
C VAL A 329 -18.66 -5.26 5.20
N VAL A 330 -18.28 -6.28 6.01
CA VAL A 330 -18.40 -6.26 7.48
C VAL A 330 -17.01 -6.26 8.08
N SER A 331 -16.73 -5.35 8.99
CA SER A 331 -15.40 -5.20 9.59
C SER A 331 -15.48 -4.86 11.07
N THR A 332 -14.52 -5.31 11.88
CA THR A 332 -14.25 -4.71 13.18
C THR A 332 -13.78 -3.26 13.00
N ALA A 333 -14.01 -2.44 14.03
CA ALA A 333 -13.81 -0.99 13.96
C ALA A 333 -12.35 -0.55 14.19
N TYR A 334 -11.38 -1.17 13.48
CA TYR A 334 -10.00 -0.70 13.49
C TYR A 334 -9.85 0.61 12.69
N LEU A 335 -8.76 1.35 12.90
CA LEU A 335 -8.60 2.72 12.38
C LEU A 335 -8.88 2.83 10.88
N HIS A 336 -8.28 1.99 10.04
CA HIS A 336 -8.57 2.02 8.60
C HIS A 336 -10.03 1.70 8.28
N ALA A 337 -10.61 0.67 8.91
CA ALA A 337 -11.99 0.29 8.65
C ALA A 337 -12.97 1.40 9.03
N THR A 338 -12.72 2.09 10.13
CA THR A 338 -13.55 3.21 10.57
C THR A 338 -13.56 4.36 9.53
N GLU A 339 -12.42 4.66 8.93
CA GLU A 339 -12.32 5.67 7.87
C GLU A 339 -12.91 5.16 6.55
N ALA A 340 -12.55 3.96 6.13
CA ALA A 340 -12.88 3.40 4.84
C ALA A 340 -14.37 3.05 4.68
N LEU A 341 -15.00 2.57 5.76
CA LEU A 341 -16.41 2.14 5.77
C LEU A 341 -17.40 3.24 6.21
N ALA A 342 -16.93 4.45 6.47
CA ALA A 342 -17.80 5.60 6.71
C ALA A 342 -18.78 5.82 5.54
N GLU A 343 -19.84 6.61 5.77
CA GLU A 343 -20.82 6.98 4.72
C GLU A 343 -21.48 5.75 4.05
N GLU A 344 -21.90 4.78 4.86
CA GLU A 344 -22.58 3.55 4.41
C GLU A 344 -21.79 2.78 3.32
N ARG A 345 -20.45 2.66 3.45
CA ARG A 345 -19.62 1.81 2.56
C ARG A 345 -19.42 0.40 3.10
N GLY A 346 -19.91 0.12 4.30
CA GLY A 346 -19.87 -1.17 4.98
C GLY A 346 -20.44 -1.08 6.38
N LEU A 347 -20.43 -2.21 7.10
CA LEU A 347 -20.91 -2.29 8.47
C LEU A 347 -19.73 -2.51 9.43
N LEU A 348 -19.70 -1.70 10.49
CA LEU A 348 -18.72 -1.83 11.57
C LEU A 348 -19.34 -2.61 12.75
N VAL A 349 -18.53 -3.49 13.35
CA VAL A 349 -18.88 -4.29 14.52
C VAL A 349 -17.79 -4.18 15.58
N GLY A 350 -18.12 -4.58 16.82
CA GLY A 350 -17.16 -4.67 17.92
C GLY A 350 -16.11 -5.76 17.70
N PHE A 351 -14.98 -5.59 18.40
CA PHE A 351 -13.90 -6.58 18.39
C PHE A 351 -14.32 -7.84 19.15
N ARG A 352 -13.91 -9.02 18.66
CA ARG A 352 -14.13 -10.34 19.31
C ARG A 352 -15.62 -10.67 19.54
N SER A 353 -16.52 -10.18 18.68
CA SER A 353 -17.97 -10.34 18.84
C SER A 353 -18.57 -11.15 17.69
N ALA A 354 -18.62 -12.46 17.83
CA ALA A 354 -19.33 -13.33 16.88
C ALA A 354 -20.84 -12.97 16.77
N PRO A 355 -21.56 -12.57 17.84
CA PRO A 355 -22.95 -12.14 17.71
C PRO A 355 -23.14 -10.91 16.84
N GLU A 356 -22.27 -9.89 16.95
CA GLU A 356 -22.36 -8.70 16.12
C GLU A 356 -21.98 -9.00 14.67
N LEU A 357 -20.93 -9.82 14.43
CA LEU A 357 -20.58 -10.31 13.10
C LEU A 357 -21.75 -11.06 12.48
N THR A 358 -22.41 -11.96 13.24
CA THR A 358 -23.60 -12.70 12.79
C THR A 358 -24.71 -11.75 12.37
N SER A 359 -25.06 -10.78 13.22
CA SER A 359 -26.11 -9.80 12.93
C SER A 359 -25.80 -9.00 11.68
N ALA A 360 -24.56 -8.51 11.53
CA ALA A 360 -24.18 -7.69 10.38
C ALA A 360 -24.15 -8.51 9.06
N VAL A 361 -23.63 -9.74 9.09
CA VAL A 361 -23.61 -10.64 7.93
C VAL A 361 -25.03 -11.00 7.50
N LEU A 362 -25.90 -11.39 8.43
CA LEU A 362 -27.30 -11.73 8.14
C LEU A 362 -28.05 -10.53 7.55
N ARG A 363 -27.86 -9.32 8.09
CA ARG A 363 -28.48 -8.12 7.53
C ARG A 363 -28.10 -7.89 6.06
N ILE A 364 -26.85 -8.08 5.69
CA ILE A 364 -26.42 -7.93 4.29
C ILE A 364 -27.05 -9.02 3.40
N ILE A 365 -27.16 -10.25 3.91
CA ILE A 365 -27.76 -11.36 3.16
C ILE A 365 -29.27 -11.18 2.99
N GLU A 366 -29.97 -10.75 4.03
CA GLU A 366 -31.43 -10.72 4.11
C GLU A 366 -32.06 -9.41 3.64
N GLU A 367 -31.26 -8.32 3.58
CA GLU A 367 -31.70 -7.00 3.14
C GLU A 367 -31.06 -6.63 1.79
N PRO A 368 -31.56 -7.09 0.63
CA PRO A 368 -30.94 -6.82 -0.65
C PRO A 368 -30.73 -5.33 -0.96
N GLY A 369 -31.66 -4.47 -0.54
CA GLY A 369 -31.52 -3.02 -0.67
C GLY A 369 -30.35 -2.43 0.15
N LEU A 370 -30.03 -3.01 1.32
CA LEU A 370 -28.85 -2.63 2.10
C LEU A 370 -27.57 -3.04 1.36
N ARG A 371 -27.49 -4.30 0.94
CA ARG A 371 -26.35 -4.81 0.18
C ARG A 371 -26.02 -3.93 -1.03
N GLN A 372 -27.02 -3.66 -1.87
CA GLN A 372 -26.85 -2.83 -3.07
C GLN A 372 -26.35 -1.40 -2.75
N ARG A 373 -26.85 -0.78 -1.67
CA ARG A 373 -26.37 0.54 -1.24
C ARG A 373 -24.90 0.50 -0.82
N LEU A 374 -24.52 -0.48 0.02
CA LEU A 374 -23.14 -0.64 0.48
C LEU A 374 -22.18 -0.86 -0.71
N GLU A 375 -22.55 -1.74 -1.64
CA GLU A 375 -21.77 -2.03 -2.86
C GLU A 375 -21.62 -0.79 -3.76
N ALA A 376 -22.70 -0.05 -3.99
CA ALA A 376 -22.68 1.18 -4.80
C ALA A 376 -21.79 2.27 -4.16
N ASN A 377 -21.92 2.49 -2.85
CA ASN A 377 -21.11 3.47 -2.13
C ASN A 377 -19.64 3.08 -2.10
N ALA A 378 -19.32 1.80 -1.86
CA ALA A 378 -17.96 1.28 -1.90
C ALA A 378 -17.33 1.47 -3.28
N HIS A 379 -18.05 1.09 -4.34
CA HIS A 379 -17.59 1.25 -5.72
C HIS A 379 -17.35 2.72 -6.09
N GLN A 380 -18.28 3.61 -5.73
CA GLN A 380 -18.14 5.04 -6.01
C GLN A 380 -16.92 5.64 -5.30
N ALA A 381 -16.75 5.31 -4.02
CA ALA A 381 -15.64 5.83 -3.20
C ALA A 381 -14.26 5.32 -3.66
N SER A 382 -14.19 4.10 -4.23
CA SER A 382 -12.93 3.47 -4.62
C SER A 382 -12.50 3.70 -6.07
N ARG A 383 -13.28 4.41 -6.90
CA ARG A 383 -12.94 4.64 -8.33
C ARG A 383 -11.55 5.23 -8.56
N HIS A 384 -11.09 6.08 -7.65
CA HIS A 384 -9.79 6.74 -7.75
C HIS A 384 -8.62 5.86 -7.26
N THR A 385 -8.90 4.73 -6.61
CA THR A 385 -7.87 3.86 -6.01
C THR A 385 -7.29 2.81 -6.97
N ALA A 386 -7.80 2.71 -8.21
CA ALA A 386 -7.25 1.80 -9.21
C ALA A 386 -5.76 2.06 -9.45
N TRP A 387 -4.95 1.01 -9.58
CA TRP A 387 -3.49 1.10 -9.79
C TRP A 387 -3.06 2.14 -10.82
N PRO A 388 -3.71 2.29 -12.01
CA PRO A 388 -3.32 3.33 -12.97
C PRO A 388 -3.45 4.76 -12.44
N ASN A 389 -4.42 5.02 -11.55
CA ASN A 389 -4.61 6.34 -10.94
C ASN A 389 -3.56 6.59 -9.86
N VAL A 390 -3.36 5.60 -8.96
CA VAL A 390 -2.34 5.65 -7.90
C VAL A 390 -0.94 5.82 -8.50
N ALA A 391 -0.61 5.07 -9.55
CA ALA A 391 0.66 5.19 -10.25
C ALA A 391 0.90 6.59 -10.81
N ARG A 392 -0.13 7.25 -11.38
CA ARG A 392 -0.03 8.64 -11.86
C ARG A 392 0.22 9.62 -10.72
N LEU A 393 -0.45 9.46 -9.57
CA LEU A 393 -0.22 10.30 -8.38
C LEU A 393 1.20 10.15 -7.85
N VAL A 394 1.70 8.92 -7.73
CA VAL A 394 3.07 8.64 -7.29
C VAL A 394 4.09 9.20 -8.29
N ALA A 395 3.90 8.98 -9.60
CA ALA A 395 4.77 9.51 -10.65
C ALA A 395 4.83 11.04 -10.62
N ALA A 396 3.69 11.71 -10.45
CA ALA A 396 3.63 13.17 -10.34
C ALA A 396 4.37 13.68 -9.09
N LEU A 397 4.22 13.01 -7.93
CA LEU A 397 4.93 13.36 -6.71
C LEU A 397 6.45 13.19 -6.87
N LEU A 398 6.92 12.10 -7.48
CA LEU A 398 8.35 11.88 -7.72
C LEU A 398 8.94 12.97 -8.62
N GLN A 399 8.22 13.38 -9.66
CA GLN A 399 8.63 14.48 -10.54
C GLN A 399 8.65 15.82 -9.79
N GLU A 400 7.61 16.13 -9.00
CA GLU A 400 7.52 17.33 -8.16
C GLU A 400 8.74 17.47 -7.25
N VAL A 401 9.10 16.40 -6.53
CA VAL A 401 10.23 16.36 -5.59
C VAL A 401 11.56 16.65 -6.30
N VAL A 402 11.79 16.09 -7.49
CA VAL A 402 13.00 16.34 -8.27
C VAL A 402 13.05 17.78 -8.78
N ASP A 403 11.93 18.30 -9.27
CA ASP A 403 11.86 19.69 -9.78
C ASP A 403 12.07 20.71 -8.66
N GLN A 404 11.52 20.46 -7.46
CA GLN A 404 11.73 21.32 -6.28
C GLN A 404 13.22 21.35 -5.89
N ARG A 405 13.91 20.22 -5.89
CA ARG A 405 15.34 20.14 -5.61
C ARG A 405 16.17 20.90 -6.63
N GLN A 406 15.86 20.75 -7.93
CA GLN A 406 16.56 21.46 -8.99
C GLN A 406 16.38 22.99 -8.87
N ARG A 407 15.16 23.46 -8.58
CA ARG A 407 14.87 24.89 -8.34
C ARG A 407 15.63 25.43 -7.12
N SER A 408 15.71 24.66 -6.04
CA SER A 408 16.45 25.05 -4.84
C SER A 408 17.96 25.13 -5.08
N ALA A 409 18.51 24.22 -5.89
CA ALA A 409 19.92 24.24 -6.29
C ALA A 409 20.28 25.38 -7.29
N ALA A 410 19.31 25.83 -8.09
CA ALA A 410 19.49 26.91 -9.08
C ALA A 410 19.33 28.32 -8.48
N ARG A 411 18.85 28.48 -7.24
CA ARG A 411 18.78 29.79 -6.58
C ARG A 411 20.20 30.27 -6.26
N PRO A 412 20.65 31.44 -6.81
CA PRO A 412 21.96 32.00 -6.47
C PRO A 412 21.96 32.31 -4.96
N LEU A 413 23.05 31.98 -4.30
CA LEU A 413 23.36 32.52 -2.97
C LEU A 413 23.36 34.05 -3.10
N VAL A 414 22.32 34.70 -2.58
CA VAL A 414 22.34 36.16 -2.40
C VAL A 414 23.36 36.39 -1.28
N THR A 415 24.61 36.55 -1.70
CA THR A 415 25.64 37.10 -0.82
C THR A 415 25.28 38.57 -0.60
N GLY A 416 24.60 38.82 0.51
CA GLY A 416 24.40 40.19 0.99
C GLY A 416 25.77 40.83 1.19
N LEU A 417 26.19 41.66 0.26
CA LEU A 417 27.29 42.57 0.47
C LEU A 417 26.86 43.53 1.57
N TRP A 418 27.28 43.23 2.78
CA TRP A 418 27.27 44.17 3.86
C TRP A 418 28.31 45.24 3.56
N THR A 419 27.91 46.38 3.01
CA THR A 419 28.74 47.58 2.96
C THR A 419 28.74 48.20 4.35
N PRO A 420 29.90 48.33 5.02
CA PRO A 420 29.96 49.06 6.27
C PRO A 420 29.79 50.57 5.92
N ALA A 421 28.77 51.20 6.50
CA ALA A 421 28.60 52.62 6.47
C ALA A 421 29.80 53.28 7.17
N LEU A 422 30.63 53.99 6.43
CA LEU A 422 31.69 54.89 6.95
C LEU A 422 31.01 56.00 7.73
N LEU A 423 31.13 55.93 9.05
CA LEU A 423 30.87 57.06 9.96
C LEU A 423 31.95 58.11 9.71
N THR A 424 31.67 59.09 8.85
CA THR A 424 32.48 60.33 8.81
C THR A 424 32.10 61.17 10.00
N GLY A 425 33.02 61.22 10.99
CA GLY A 425 32.94 62.20 12.07
C GLY A 425 33.12 63.62 11.52
N GLY A 426 32.17 64.50 11.83
CA GLY A 426 32.28 65.94 11.69
C GLY A 426 32.45 66.51 13.09
N ARG A 427 33.66 67.04 13.38
CA ARG A 427 33.91 67.98 14.50
C ARG A 427 33.42 69.37 14.10
N SER A 428 32.69 69.97 14.95
CA SER A 428 32.84 71.36 15.47
C SER A 428 31.71 71.67 16.45
#